data_cc1e9b8f56bc1a45f7f1a26553a0d5a2
#
_entry.id   cc1e9b8f56bc1a45f7f1a26553a0d5a2
#
_cell.length_a   1.000
_cell.length_b   1.000
_cell.length_c   1.000
_cell.angle_alpha   90.00
_cell.angle_beta   90.00
_cell.angle_gamma   90.00
#
_symmetry.space_group_name_H-M   'P 1'
#
loop_
_entity.id
_entity.type
_entity.pdbx_description
1 polymer ?
#
loop_
_entity_poly.entity_id
_entity_poly.type
_entity_poly.pdbx_seq_one_letter_code
_entity_poly.pdbx_strand_id
1 'polypeptide(L)'
;MAKKEELENIAGSEKLRALQAAMDKIEKNFGKGSIMKLGDDNFEEVEVIPTGSVGLNAALGVGGFPRGRIIEIYGPESSGKTTLAIHAIAEAQKMGGIAAIIDAEHAFDRFYAQKLGVDIDNLLISQPDCGEQALEIAEQLIRSSAIDIIVIDSVAALTPKAEIEGEMGDNKVGLQARLMSQALRKLTSAISKTKTTCIFINQLREKIGIMFGNPETTTGGNALKFYASVRLDIRRVSQLKDGEEAVGNSVRVKVVKNKVAPPFRKAEFDIMFGEGISRTGEIVDLGVQYGVIKKSGSFFSYNDTKLAQGRDRTKALIADNPELAEELEMKIAEAMKGNVEECAAE
;
A
#
# COMPACT_ATOMS: atom_id res chain seq x y z
N MET A 1 34.22 46.97 0.28
CA MET A 1 33.15 45.99 0.63
C MET A 1 31.85 46.35 -0.07
N ALA A 2 31.26 47.51 0.09
CA ALA A 2 29.95 47.90 -0.51
C ALA A 2 29.83 47.69 -2.05
N LYS A 3 30.86 48.00 -2.83
CA LYS A 3 30.84 47.85 -4.29
C LYS A 3 30.84 46.39 -4.77
N LYS A 4 31.29 45.44 -3.94
CA LYS A 4 31.29 43.99 -4.22
C LYS A 4 29.93 43.39 -3.87
N GLU A 5 29.31 43.83 -2.78
CA GLU A 5 27.95 43.46 -2.40
C GLU A 5 26.88 43.99 -3.40
N GLU A 6 27.10 45.16 -3.94
CA GLU A 6 26.22 45.74 -4.98
C GLU A 6 26.28 44.98 -6.31
N LEU A 7 27.47 44.54 -6.72
CA LEU A 7 27.68 43.70 -7.92
C LEU A 7 27.13 42.26 -7.73
N GLU A 8 27.23 41.68 -6.54
CA GLU A 8 26.65 40.38 -6.21
C GLU A 8 25.10 40.44 -6.16
N ASN A 9 24.53 41.54 -5.66
CA ASN A 9 23.09 41.79 -5.71
C ASN A 9 22.54 42.02 -7.13
N ILE A 10 23.25 42.72 -7.99
CA ILE A 10 22.85 42.94 -9.38
C ILE A 10 22.93 41.63 -10.17
N ALA A 11 24.01 40.86 -10.01
CA ALA A 11 24.15 39.54 -10.64
C ALA A 11 23.09 38.54 -10.14
N GLY A 12 22.68 38.60 -8.86
CA GLY A 12 21.58 37.84 -8.31
C GLY A 12 20.23 38.20 -8.93
N SER A 13 19.98 39.50 -9.13
CA SER A 13 18.76 40.02 -9.75
C SER A 13 18.65 39.65 -11.24
N GLU A 14 19.73 39.65 -12.00
CA GLU A 14 19.72 39.22 -13.40
C GLU A 14 19.50 37.73 -13.55
N LYS A 15 20.08 36.89 -12.66
CA LYS A 15 19.86 35.46 -12.64
C LYS A 15 18.38 35.12 -12.32
N LEU A 16 17.77 35.84 -11.38
CA LEU A 16 16.36 35.64 -11.02
C LEU A 16 15.41 36.01 -12.17
N ARG A 17 15.72 37.12 -12.91
CA ARG A 17 14.95 37.51 -14.11
C ARG A 17 15.07 36.49 -15.24
N ALA A 18 16.28 35.99 -15.48
CA ALA A 18 16.51 34.96 -16.47
C ALA A 18 15.81 33.65 -16.12
N LEU A 19 15.81 33.24 -14.84
CA LEU A 19 15.07 32.09 -14.34
C LEU A 19 13.56 32.25 -14.53
N GLN A 20 13.01 33.41 -14.18
CA GLN A 20 11.57 33.67 -14.34
C GLN A 20 11.18 33.61 -15.82
N ALA A 21 11.93 34.20 -16.71
CA ALA A 21 11.69 34.14 -18.16
C ALA A 21 11.77 32.70 -18.70
N ALA A 22 12.68 31.87 -18.16
CA ALA A 22 12.74 30.46 -18.51
C ALA A 22 11.53 29.67 -18.00
N MET A 23 11.07 29.93 -16.77
CA MET A 23 9.85 29.35 -16.20
C MET A 23 8.62 29.68 -17.02
N ASP A 24 8.42 30.96 -17.35
CA ASP A 24 7.30 31.44 -18.17
C ASP A 24 7.29 30.76 -19.57
N LYS A 25 8.48 30.59 -20.16
CA LYS A 25 8.63 29.88 -21.45
C LYS A 25 8.28 28.39 -21.33
N ILE A 26 8.66 27.73 -20.24
CA ILE A 26 8.33 26.33 -19.96
C ILE A 26 6.82 26.19 -19.79
N GLU A 27 6.19 27.03 -18.99
CA GLU A 27 4.73 27.02 -18.81
C GLU A 27 3.96 27.28 -20.10
N LYS A 28 4.45 28.19 -20.94
CA LYS A 28 3.86 28.46 -22.26
C LYS A 28 3.96 27.28 -23.21
N ASN A 29 5.05 26.50 -23.15
CA ASN A 29 5.28 25.38 -24.05
C ASN A 29 4.64 24.08 -23.57
N PHE A 30 4.57 23.86 -22.25
CA PHE A 30 4.19 22.57 -21.65
C PHE A 30 2.94 22.67 -20.79
N GLY A 31 2.38 23.87 -20.58
CA GLY A 31 1.20 24.12 -19.76
C GLY A 31 1.53 24.61 -18.34
N LYS A 32 0.54 25.25 -17.69
CA LYS A 32 0.65 25.71 -16.31
C LYS A 32 0.95 24.53 -15.38
N GLY A 33 1.87 24.72 -14.42
CA GLY A 33 2.26 23.70 -13.47
C GLY A 33 3.33 22.73 -13.98
N SER A 34 3.87 22.95 -15.21
CA SER A 34 4.98 22.14 -15.74
C SER A 34 6.27 22.33 -14.95
N ILE A 35 6.41 23.46 -14.29
CA ILE A 35 7.49 23.80 -13.37
C ILE A 35 6.92 24.59 -12.20
N MET A 36 7.35 24.27 -10.97
CA MET A 36 6.96 24.97 -9.76
C MET A 36 8.12 25.08 -8.79
N LYS A 37 8.11 26.09 -7.93
CA LYS A 37 9.05 26.16 -6.81
C LYS A 37 8.50 25.35 -5.65
N LEU A 38 9.34 24.51 -5.03
CA LEU A 38 8.94 23.65 -3.92
C LEU A 38 8.50 24.45 -2.66
N GLY A 39 8.85 25.71 -2.55
CA GLY A 39 8.47 26.60 -1.44
C GLY A 39 7.21 27.42 -1.67
N ASP A 40 6.60 27.35 -2.84
CA ASP A 40 5.28 27.93 -3.06
C ASP A 40 4.25 27.00 -2.40
N ASP A 41 3.39 27.51 -1.53
CA ASP A 41 2.51 26.84 -0.54
C ASP A 41 1.48 25.83 -1.08
N ASN A 42 1.83 25.03 -2.07
CA ASN A 42 1.02 23.95 -2.63
C ASN A 42 1.58 22.57 -2.30
N PHE A 43 1.87 22.29 -1.03
CA PHE A 43 1.96 20.89 -0.58
C PHE A 43 0.54 20.32 -0.55
N GLU A 44 0.10 19.74 -1.67
CA GLU A 44 -1.09 18.89 -1.64
C GLU A 44 -0.81 17.74 -0.67
N GLU A 45 -1.66 17.60 0.36
CA GLU A 45 -1.66 16.41 1.20
C GLU A 45 -1.80 15.17 0.31
N VAL A 46 -1.02 14.14 0.62
CA VAL A 46 -1.05 12.89 -0.15
C VAL A 46 -2.39 12.23 0.08
N GLU A 47 -3.28 12.27 -0.90
CA GLU A 47 -4.53 11.51 -0.86
C GLU A 47 -4.22 10.02 -0.73
N VAL A 48 -5.00 9.31 0.10
CA VAL A 48 -4.76 7.90 0.42
C VAL A 48 -6.04 7.08 0.37
N ILE A 49 -5.88 5.77 0.21
CA ILE A 49 -6.90 4.76 0.45
C ILE A 49 -6.49 4.00 1.70
N PRO A 50 -7.34 3.92 2.76
CA PRO A 50 -7.03 3.15 3.95
C PRO A 50 -6.74 1.68 3.62
N THR A 51 -5.88 1.04 4.42
CA THR A 51 -5.49 -0.36 4.17
C THR A 51 -6.44 -1.38 4.79
N GLY A 52 -7.37 -0.95 5.64
CA GLY A 52 -8.18 -1.81 6.49
C GLY A 52 -7.53 -2.14 7.84
N SER A 53 -6.26 -1.79 8.02
CA SER A 53 -5.50 -1.97 9.28
C SER A 53 -5.08 -0.60 9.83
N VAL A 54 -5.44 -0.31 11.06
CA VAL A 54 -5.08 0.95 11.75
C VAL A 54 -3.56 1.05 11.92
N GLY A 55 -2.93 -0.05 12.33
CA GLY A 55 -1.49 -0.12 12.53
C GLY A 55 -0.71 0.06 11.23
N LEU A 56 -1.18 -0.53 10.12
CA LEU A 56 -0.52 -0.37 8.83
C LEU A 56 -0.71 1.04 8.25
N ASN A 57 -1.89 1.64 8.43
CA ASN A 57 -2.14 3.04 8.05
C ASN A 57 -1.14 3.98 8.73
N ALA A 58 -0.90 3.79 10.03
CA ALA A 58 0.10 4.57 10.77
C ALA A 58 1.54 4.22 10.35
N ALA A 59 1.86 2.95 10.10
CA ALA A 59 3.18 2.53 9.63
C ALA A 59 3.55 3.11 8.26
N LEU A 60 2.56 3.34 7.38
CA LEU A 60 2.72 4.02 6.10
C LEU A 60 2.99 5.52 6.25
N GLY A 61 2.66 6.13 7.38
CA GLY A 61 2.98 7.50 7.73
C GLY A 61 2.08 8.57 7.11
N VAL A 62 1.29 8.21 6.11
CA VAL A 62 0.33 9.09 5.41
C VAL A 62 -1.12 8.64 5.61
N GLY A 63 -1.36 7.59 6.41
CA GLY A 63 -2.72 7.13 6.75
C GLY A 63 -3.31 6.08 5.81
N GLY A 64 -2.56 5.59 4.83
CA GLY A 64 -3.04 4.57 3.89
C GLY A 64 -2.15 4.39 2.68
N PHE A 65 -2.66 3.70 1.67
CA PHE A 65 -2.01 3.55 0.37
C PHE A 65 -2.10 4.86 -0.42
N PRO A 66 -0.95 5.45 -0.83
CA PRO A 66 -0.95 6.72 -1.55
C PRO A 66 -1.60 6.59 -2.93
N ARG A 67 -2.50 7.53 -3.26
CA ARG A 67 -3.10 7.64 -4.59
C ARG A 67 -2.07 8.09 -5.63
N GLY A 68 -2.27 7.69 -6.87
CA GLY A 68 -1.35 8.01 -7.95
C GLY A 68 0.01 7.31 -7.86
N ARG A 69 0.09 6.19 -7.13
CA ARG A 69 1.35 5.47 -6.88
C ARG A 69 1.22 3.97 -7.14
N ILE A 70 2.37 3.38 -7.44
CA ILE A 70 2.53 1.92 -7.54
C ILE A 70 2.96 1.39 -6.19
N ILE A 71 2.27 0.34 -5.73
CA ILE A 71 2.51 -0.36 -4.48
C ILE A 71 2.80 -1.81 -4.79
N GLU A 72 3.82 -2.39 -4.18
CA GLU A 72 4.09 -3.82 -4.23
C GLU A 72 3.84 -4.45 -2.86
N ILE A 73 2.98 -5.47 -2.82
CA ILE A 73 2.76 -6.31 -1.64
C ILE A 73 3.34 -7.68 -1.96
N TYR A 74 4.34 -8.12 -1.21
CA TYR A 74 4.99 -9.39 -1.44
C TYR A 74 5.23 -10.16 -0.14
N GLY A 75 5.38 -11.46 -0.26
CA GLY A 75 5.60 -12.36 0.87
C GLY A 75 5.42 -13.82 0.47
N PRO A 76 5.64 -14.74 1.43
CA PRO A 76 5.39 -16.16 1.24
C PRO A 76 3.94 -16.46 0.86
N GLU A 77 3.69 -17.69 0.41
CA GLU A 77 2.32 -18.18 0.21
C GLU A 77 1.53 -18.14 1.52
N SER A 78 0.22 -17.92 1.41
CA SER A 78 -0.72 -17.86 2.55
C SER A 78 -0.34 -16.84 3.64
N SER A 79 0.42 -15.80 3.30
CA SER A 79 0.79 -14.71 4.23
C SER A 79 -0.25 -13.60 4.37
N GLY A 80 -1.33 -13.61 3.55
CA GLY A 80 -2.39 -12.60 3.59
C GLY A 80 -2.25 -11.46 2.57
N LYS A 81 -1.43 -11.61 1.53
CA LYS A 81 -1.24 -10.60 0.47
C LYS A 81 -2.55 -10.19 -0.20
N THR A 82 -3.26 -11.18 -0.73
CA THR A 82 -4.55 -10.99 -1.42
C THR A 82 -5.60 -10.45 -0.44
N THR A 83 -5.65 -10.94 0.80
CA THR A 83 -6.55 -10.43 1.83
C THR A 83 -6.33 -8.93 2.07
N LEU A 84 -5.08 -8.48 2.23
CA LEU A 84 -4.75 -7.07 2.43
C LEU A 84 -5.17 -6.22 1.22
N ALA A 85 -4.96 -6.72 0.00
CA ALA A 85 -5.37 -6.02 -1.22
C ALA A 85 -6.90 -5.94 -1.35
N ILE A 86 -7.64 -6.99 -0.98
CA ILE A 86 -9.11 -7.01 -0.98
C ILE A 86 -9.66 -6.01 0.06
N HIS A 87 -9.06 -5.90 1.24
CA HIS A 87 -9.43 -4.85 2.20
C HIS A 87 -9.24 -3.46 1.62
N ALA A 88 -8.14 -3.21 0.91
CA ALA A 88 -7.92 -1.91 0.25
C ALA A 88 -8.99 -1.62 -0.83
N ILE A 89 -9.45 -2.64 -1.57
CA ILE A 89 -10.58 -2.51 -2.50
C ILE A 89 -11.85 -2.11 -1.73
N ALA A 90 -12.16 -2.81 -0.64
CA ALA A 90 -13.35 -2.52 0.17
C ALA A 90 -13.31 -1.08 0.74
N GLU A 91 -12.15 -0.63 1.23
CA GLU A 91 -11.99 0.73 1.74
C GLU A 91 -12.12 1.78 0.61
N ALA A 92 -11.59 1.51 -0.58
CA ALA A 92 -11.77 2.39 -1.74
C ALA A 92 -13.25 2.54 -2.12
N GLN A 93 -14.00 1.44 -2.15
CA GLN A 93 -15.44 1.44 -2.46
C GLN A 93 -16.26 2.17 -1.37
N LYS A 94 -15.92 2.02 -0.09
CA LYS A 94 -16.55 2.77 1.02
C LYS A 94 -16.37 4.29 0.85
N MET A 95 -15.27 4.73 0.25
CA MET A 95 -15.02 6.14 -0.09
C MET A 95 -15.76 6.58 -1.38
N GLY A 96 -16.56 5.71 -1.99
CA GLY A 96 -17.25 5.97 -3.25
C GLY A 96 -16.39 5.78 -4.50
N GLY A 97 -15.20 5.16 -4.34
CA GLY A 97 -14.27 4.91 -5.44
C GLY A 97 -14.62 3.66 -6.24
N ILE A 98 -14.14 3.62 -7.49
CA ILE A 98 -14.30 2.48 -8.40
C ILE A 98 -13.04 1.62 -8.34
N ALA A 99 -13.25 0.31 -8.14
CA ALA A 99 -12.19 -0.67 -7.99
C ALA A 99 -12.16 -1.67 -9.15
N ALA A 100 -10.95 -2.11 -9.49
CA ALA A 100 -10.74 -3.18 -10.46
C ALA A 100 -9.72 -4.20 -9.92
N ILE A 101 -9.87 -5.46 -10.32
CA ILE A 101 -8.90 -6.52 -10.09
C ILE A 101 -8.58 -7.25 -11.39
N ILE A 102 -7.29 -7.42 -11.65
CA ILE A 102 -6.76 -8.27 -12.71
C ILE A 102 -6.30 -9.57 -12.05
N ASP A 103 -7.14 -10.60 -12.14
CA ASP A 103 -6.91 -11.91 -11.56
C ASP A 103 -6.18 -12.81 -12.57
N ALA A 104 -4.86 -12.71 -12.60
CA ALA A 104 -4.01 -13.53 -13.47
C ALA A 104 -3.80 -14.97 -12.95
N GLU A 105 -4.13 -15.24 -11.69
CA GLU A 105 -4.08 -16.58 -11.10
C GLU A 105 -5.38 -17.37 -11.30
N HIS A 106 -6.47 -16.70 -11.75
CA HIS A 106 -7.81 -17.28 -11.90
C HIS A 106 -8.36 -17.90 -10.60
N ALA A 107 -8.02 -17.28 -9.46
CA ALA A 107 -8.29 -17.81 -8.13
C ALA A 107 -9.10 -16.84 -7.24
N PHE A 108 -9.72 -15.81 -7.81
CA PHE A 108 -10.48 -14.84 -7.04
C PHE A 108 -11.76 -15.43 -6.45
N ASP A 109 -11.85 -15.39 -5.12
CA ASP A 109 -13.03 -15.82 -4.37
C ASP A 109 -13.97 -14.64 -4.08
N ARG A 110 -15.07 -14.57 -4.83
CA ARG A 110 -16.11 -13.54 -4.68
C ARG A 110 -16.82 -13.58 -3.33
N PHE A 111 -17.01 -14.76 -2.76
CA PHE A 111 -17.71 -14.90 -1.47
C PHE A 111 -16.82 -14.42 -0.32
N TYR A 112 -15.53 -14.72 -0.41
CA TYR A 112 -14.56 -14.20 0.55
C TYR A 112 -14.45 -12.67 0.44
N ALA A 113 -14.35 -12.12 -0.78
CA ALA A 113 -14.30 -10.69 -1.00
C ALA A 113 -15.55 -9.97 -0.44
N GLN A 114 -16.73 -10.53 -0.66
CA GLN A 114 -17.98 -10.00 -0.10
C GLN A 114 -17.98 -9.97 1.43
N LYS A 115 -17.46 -11.02 2.07
CA LYS A 115 -17.32 -11.07 3.55
C LYS A 115 -16.36 -10.01 4.08
N LEU A 116 -15.34 -9.63 3.30
CA LEU A 116 -14.41 -8.56 3.65
C LEU A 116 -14.99 -7.17 3.39
N GLY A 117 -16.22 -7.07 2.91
CA GLY A 117 -16.92 -5.80 2.70
C GLY A 117 -16.79 -5.24 1.29
N VAL A 118 -16.33 -6.04 0.32
CA VAL A 118 -16.31 -5.62 -1.09
C VAL A 118 -17.71 -5.66 -1.68
N ASP A 119 -18.13 -4.59 -2.31
CA ASP A 119 -19.29 -4.56 -3.19
C ASP A 119 -18.95 -5.25 -4.50
N ILE A 120 -19.33 -6.53 -4.60
CA ILE A 120 -19.01 -7.39 -5.76
C ILE A 120 -19.78 -7.00 -7.01
N ASP A 121 -20.93 -6.33 -6.88
CA ASP A 121 -21.74 -5.91 -8.02
C ASP A 121 -21.09 -4.73 -8.77
N ASN A 122 -20.27 -3.94 -8.06
CA ASN A 122 -19.54 -2.80 -8.59
C ASN A 122 -18.03 -3.04 -8.70
N LEU A 123 -17.55 -4.26 -8.49
CA LEU A 123 -16.14 -4.60 -8.69
C LEU A 123 -15.89 -5.05 -10.14
N LEU A 124 -14.96 -4.37 -10.83
CA LEU A 124 -14.51 -4.81 -12.15
C LEU A 124 -13.47 -5.92 -11.98
N ILE A 125 -13.70 -7.06 -12.65
CA ILE A 125 -12.77 -8.18 -12.66
C ILE A 125 -12.39 -8.53 -14.10
N SER A 126 -11.09 -8.80 -14.33
CA SER A 126 -10.57 -9.34 -15.57
C SER A 126 -9.68 -10.53 -15.31
N GLN A 127 -9.82 -11.59 -16.09
CA GLN A 127 -9.02 -12.82 -16.03
C GLN A 127 -8.32 -13.02 -17.38
N PRO A 128 -7.16 -12.40 -17.59
CA PRO A 128 -6.45 -12.39 -18.85
C PRO A 128 -5.71 -13.70 -19.11
N ASP A 129 -5.54 -14.05 -20.38
CA ASP A 129 -4.83 -15.27 -20.81
C ASP A 129 -3.31 -15.13 -20.79
N CYS A 130 -2.79 -13.89 -20.84
CA CYS A 130 -1.35 -13.61 -20.85
C CYS A 130 -1.02 -12.29 -20.17
N GLY A 131 0.26 -12.10 -19.82
CA GLY A 131 0.74 -10.92 -19.14
C GLY A 131 0.60 -9.62 -19.93
N GLU A 132 0.77 -9.66 -21.25
CA GLU A 132 0.55 -8.52 -22.14
C GLU A 132 -0.90 -8.03 -22.07
N GLN A 133 -1.86 -8.95 -22.20
CA GLN A 133 -3.30 -8.64 -22.10
C GLN A 133 -3.65 -8.06 -20.73
N ALA A 134 -3.14 -8.67 -19.65
CA ALA A 134 -3.34 -8.17 -18.28
C ALA A 134 -2.92 -6.70 -18.12
N LEU A 135 -1.70 -6.38 -18.58
CA LEU A 135 -1.12 -5.06 -18.43
C LEU A 135 -1.71 -4.02 -19.39
N GLU A 136 -2.18 -4.43 -20.57
CA GLU A 136 -2.91 -3.57 -21.50
C GLU A 136 -4.31 -3.22 -20.98
N ILE A 137 -5.04 -4.18 -20.42
CA ILE A 137 -6.33 -3.93 -19.76
C ILE A 137 -6.14 -2.97 -18.59
N ALA A 138 -5.13 -3.21 -17.74
CA ALA A 138 -4.80 -2.33 -16.63
C ALA A 138 -4.47 -0.90 -17.14
N GLU A 139 -3.67 -0.76 -18.20
CA GLU A 139 -3.34 0.53 -18.79
C GLU A 139 -4.59 1.28 -19.28
N GLN A 140 -5.51 0.61 -19.96
CA GLN A 140 -6.75 1.21 -20.48
C GLN A 140 -7.66 1.67 -19.34
N LEU A 141 -7.85 0.84 -18.31
CA LEU A 141 -8.62 1.19 -17.13
C LEU A 141 -8.04 2.41 -16.40
N ILE A 142 -6.74 2.45 -16.19
CA ILE A 142 -6.07 3.58 -15.54
C ILE A 142 -6.21 4.85 -16.38
N ARG A 143 -6.01 4.76 -17.70
CA ARG A 143 -6.12 5.91 -18.61
C ARG A 143 -7.53 6.49 -18.71
N SER A 144 -8.56 5.71 -18.37
CA SER A 144 -9.94 6.21 -18.31
C SER A 144 -10.15 7.29 -17.26
N SER A 145 -9.22 7.39 -16.27
CA SER A 145 -9.32 8.27 -15.09
C SER A 145 -10.53 8.00 -14.20
N ALA A 146 -11.23 6.89 -14.41
CA ALA A 146 -12.41 6.50 -13.63
C ALA A 146 -12.10 5.53 -12.49
N ILE A 147 -10.89 4.91 -12.49
CA ILE A 147 -10.51 3.88 -11.53
C ILE A 147 -9.69 4.49 -10.39
N ASP A 148 -10.15 4.29 -9.16
CA ASP A 148 -9.45 4.75 -7.95
C ASP A 148 -8.38 3.77 -7.48
N ILE A 149 -8.69 2.46 -7.56
CA ILE A 149 -7.77 1.39 -7.21
C ILE A 149 -7.82 0.26 -8.23
N ILE A 150 -6.65 -0.24 -8.59
CA ILE A 150 -6.50 -1.46 -9.39
C ILE A 150 -5.51 -2.40 -8.73
N VAL A 151 -5.90 -3.67 -8.59
CA VAL A 151 -5.06 -4.74 -8.04
C VAL A 151 -4.70 -5.72 -9.16
N ILE A 152 -3.43 -6.11 -9.24
CA ILE A 152 -2.93 -7.13 -10.16
C ILE A 152 -2.43 -8.31 -9.32
N ASP A 153 -3.16 -9.42 -9.38
CA ASP A 153 -2.89 -10.64 -8.61
C ASP A 153 -2.63 -11.82 -9.55
N SER A 154 -1.43 -12.28 -9.73
CA SER A 154 -0.17 -11.77 -9.20
C SER A 154 0.86 -11.58 -10.32
N VAL A 155 1.93 -10.83 -10.04
CA VAL A 155 3.05 -10.65 -10.99
C VAL A 155 3.64 -12.00 -11.44
N ALA A 156 3.65 -13.00 -10.54
CA ALA A 156 4.15 -14.34 -10.85
C ALA A 156 3.38 -15.04 -11.97
N ALA A 157 2.08 -14.73 -12.10
CA ALA A 157 1.19 -15.32 -13.11
C ALA A 157 1.14 -14.53 -14.43
N LEU A 158 1.82 -13.36 -14.51
CA LEU A 158 1.91 -12.59 -15.76
C LEU A 158 2.86 -13.25 -16.75
N THR A 159 2.43 -14.37 -17.33
CA THR A 159 3.20 -15.12 -18.30
C THR A 159 3.20 -14.40 -19.65
N PRO A 160 4.36 -14.10 -20.24
CA PRO A 160 4.44 -13.51 -21.58
C PRO A 160 3.80 -14.41 -22.65
N LYS A 161 3.09 -13.82 -23.61
CA LYS A 161 2.44 -14.53 -24.69
C LYS A 161 3.41 -15.44 -25.46
N ALA A 162 4.62 -14.95 -25.74
CA ALA A 162 5.66 -15.72 -26.40
C ALA A 162 6.13 -16.94 -25.60
N GLU A 163 5.93 -16.94 -24.28
CA GLU A 163 6.23 -18.10 -23.43
C GLU A 163 5.11 -19.13 -23.52
N ILE A 164 3.85 -18.68 -23.58
CA ILE A 164 2.67 -19.55 -23.73
C ILE A 164 2.64 -20.24 -25.10
N GLU A 165 2.98 -19.51 -26.17
CA GLU A 165 3.00 -20.01 -27.55
C GLU A 165 4.25 -20.86 -27.86
N GLY A 166 5.24 -20.94 -26.95
CA GLY A 166 6.44 -21.73 -27.11
C GLY A 166 6.25 -23.21 -26.79
N GLU A 167 7.25 -24.00 -27.15
CA GLU A 167 7.25 -25.43 -26.82
C GLU A 167 7.66 -25.65 -25.34
N MET A 168 7.17 -26.75 -24.75
CA MET A 168 7.58 -27.14 -23.40
C MET A 168 9.09 -27.43 -23.37
N GLY A 169 9.80 -26.69 -22.50
CA GLY A 169 11.27 -26.82 -22.36
C GLY A 169 12.05 -25.70 -23.04
N ASP A 170 11.40 -24.80 -23.80
CA ASP A 170 12.05 -23.61 -24.35
C ASP A 170 12.61 -22.71 -23.26
N ASN A 171 13.89 -22.37 -23.35
CA ASN A 171 14.52 -21.48 -22.38
C ASN A 171 14.31 -20.02 -22.79
N LYS A 172 13.25 -19.41 -22.24
CA LYS A 172 12.87 -18.01 -22.54
C LYS A 172 13.19 -17.07 -21.36
N VAL A 173 14.45 -17.07 -20.94
CA VAL A 173 14.93 -16.27 -19.79
C VAL A 173 14.66 -14.78 -19.98
N GLY A 174 14.05 -14.16 -18.96
CA GLY A 174 13.93 -12.71 -18.85
C GLY A 174 12.80 -12.06 -19.63
N LEU A 175 11.92 -12.82 -20.31
CA LEU A 175 10.77 -12.26 -21.03
C LEU A 175 9.82 -11.52 -20.07
N GLN A 176 9.47 -12.13 -18.95
CA GLN A 176 8.61 -11.51 -17.94
C GLN A 176 9.23 -10.20 -17.38
N ALA A 177 10.53 -10.18 -17.13
CA ALA A 177 11.22 -8.99 -16.65
C ALA A 177 11.23 -7.85 -17.69
N ARG A 178 11.31 -8.18 -18.99
CA ARG A 178 11.19 -7.21 -20.08
C ARG A 178 9.78 -6.65 -20.19
N LEU A 179 8.78 -7.52 -20.13
CA LEU A 179 7.36 -7.16 -20.12
C LEU A 179 7.05 -6.21 -18.98
N MET A 180 7.43 -6.55 -17.74
CA MET A 180 7.25 -5.69 -16.57
C MET A 180 7.97 -4.34 -16.72
N SER A 181 9.20 -4.34 -17.22
CA SER A 181 9.95 -3.09 -17.44
C SER A 181 9.28 -2.17 -18.46
N GLN A 182 8.71 -2.73 -19.52
CA GLN A 182 7.99 -1.97 -20.54
C GLN A 182 6.67 -1.42 -20.01
N ALA A 183 5.88 -2.27 -19.34
CA ALA A 183 4.59 -1.89 -18.77
C ALA A 183 4.73 -0.79 -17.73
N LEU A 184 5.64 -0.95 -16.75
CA LEU A 184 5.83 0.02 -15.68
C LEU A 184 6.27 1.40 -16.17
N ARG A 185 7.05 1.47 -17.26
CA ARG A 185 7.38 2.76 -17.91
C ARG A 185 6.16 3.49 -18.43
N LYS A 186 5.19 2.76 -19.01
CA LYS A 186 3.94 3.33 -19.52
C LYS A 186 2.97 3.67 -18.36
N LEU A 187 2.78 2.73 -17.44
CA LEU A 187 1.81 2.83 -16.35
C LEU A 187 2.14 3.97 -15.37
N THR A 188 3.41 4.17 -15.02
CA THR A 188 3.82 5.13 -13.98
C THR A 188 3.31 6.55 -14.27
N SER A 189 3.44 7.02 -15.50
CA SER A 189 2.97 8.36 -15.89
C SER A 189 1.42 8.45 -15.87
N ALA A 190 0.75 7.40 -16.33
CA ALA A 190 -0.71 7.36 -16.34
C ALA A 190 -1.25 7.34 -14.89
N ILE A 191 -0.75 6.44 -14.05
CA ILE A 191 -1.11 6.28 -12.63
C ILE A 191 -0.97 7.61 -11.87
N SER A 192 0.15 8.31 -12.06
CA SER A 192 0.38 9.60 -11.38
C SER A 192 -0.63 10.68 -11.82
N LYS A 193 -0.98 10.74 -13.10
CA LYS A 193 -1.91 11.73 -13.64
C LYS A 193 -3.37 11.47 -13.25
N THR A 194 -3.76 10.19 -13.22
CA THR A 194 -5.14 9.78 -12.89
C THR A 194 -5.38 9.62 -11.40
N LYS A 195 -4.31 9.75 -10.57
CA LYS A 195 -4.36 9.49 -9.12
C LYS A 195 -4.87 8.09 -8.76
N THR A 196 -4.73 7.11 -9.66
CA THR A 196 -5.12 5.72 -9.42
C THR A 196 -4.10 5.05 -8.49
N THR A 197 -4.55 4.32 -7.47
CA THR A 197 -3.71 3.45 -6.66
C THR A 197 -3.53 2.12 -7.37
N CYS A 198 -2.29 1.74 -7.70
CA CYS A 198 -2.02 0.48 -8.41
C CYS A 198 -1.23 -0.48 -7.50
N ILE A 199 -1.86 -1.58 -7.11
CA ILE A 199 -1.27 -2.61 -6.24
C ILE A 199 -0.87 -3.81 -7.07
N PHE A 200 0.41 -4.18 -6.99
CA PHE A 200 0.94 -5.43 -7.54
C PHE A 200 1.17 -6.40 -6.39
N ILE A 201 0.50 -7.54 -6.43
CA ILE A 201 0.79 -8.68 -5.55
C ILE A 201 1.92 -9.48 -6.15
N ASN A 202 2.93 -9.84 -5.35
CA ASN A 202 4.09 -10.57 -5.82
C ASN A 202 4.45 -11.74 -4.91
N GLN A 203 5.06 -12.76 -5.49
CA GLN A 203 5.52 -13.95 -4.80
C GLN A 203 7.03 -13.87 -4.56
N LEU A 204 7.48 -14.49 -3.47
CA LEU A 204 8.89 -14.69 -3.20
C LEU A 204 9.39 -15.95 -3.92
N ARG A 205 10.62 -15.87 -4.39
CA ARG A 205 11.38 -16.99 -4.95
C ARG A 205 12.77 -16.98 -4.30
N GLU A 206 13.37 -18.12 -4.18
CA GLU A 206 14.73 -18.25 -3.69
C GLU A 206 15.71 -18.34 -4.87
N LYS A 207 16.78 -17.58 -4.79
CA LYS A 207 17.89 -17.67 -5.74
C LYS A 207 18.78 -18.84 -5.35
N ILE A 208 18.94 -19.77 -6.26
CA ILE A 208 19.83 -20.93 -6.08
C ILE A 208 21.29 -20.45 -6.05
N GLY A 209 22.10 -20.97 -5.13
CA GLY A 209 23.54 -20.74 -5.10
C GLY A 209 24.01 -19.51 -4.31
N ILE A 210 23.13 -18.80 -3.62
CA ILE A 210 23.53 -17.71 -2.72
C ILE A 210 23.88 -18.30 -1.35
N MET A 211 25.17 -18.34 -1.02
CA MET A 211 25.66 -18.81 0.29
C MET A 211 25.69 -17.69 1.34
N PHE A 212 25.75 -16.43 0.94
CA PHE A 212 25.81 -15.28 1.85
C PHE A 212 24.79 -14.20 1.43
N GLY A 213 24.10 -13.61 2.40
CA GLY A 213 23.07 -12.58 2.17
C GLY A 213 21.66 -13.16 2.09
N ASN A 214 20.69 -12.35 1.64
CA ASN A 214 19.29 -12.77 1.52
C ASN A 214 19.06 -13.44 0.14
N PRO A 215 18.73 -14.73 0.08
CA PRO A 215 18.44 -15.42 -1.17
C PRO A 215 17.08 -15.06 -1.76
N GLU A 216 16.17 -14.49 -0.96
CA GLU A 216 14.82 -14.18 -1.39
C GLU A 216 14.78 -13.07 -2.45
N THR A 217 14.00 -13.27 -3.48
CA THR A 217 13.72 -12.27 -4.51
C THR A 217 12.28 -12.36 -4.97
N THR A 218 11.74 -11.25 -5.47
CA THR A 218 10.41 -11.21 -6.08
C THR A 218 10.48 -11.56 -7.56
N THR A 219 9.37 -12.08 -8.13
CA THR A 219 9.24 -12.39 -9.57
C THR A 219 9.13 -11.12 -10.42
N GLY A 220 9.22 -11.25 -11.75
CA GLY A 220 9.09 -10.12 -12.68
C GLY A 220 10.32 -9.20 -12.79
N GLY A 221 11.48 -9.63 -12.28
CA GLY A 221 12.73 -8.88 -12.35
C GLY A 221 12.84 -7.73 -11.34
N ASN A 222 13.68 -6.73 -11.66
CA ASN A 222 13.96 -5.63 -10.74
C ASN A 222 13.11 -4.36 -10.99
N ALA A 223 12.39 -4.28 -12.11
CA ALA A 223 11.71 -3.05 -12.50
C ALA A 223 10.71 -2.59 -11.43
N LEU A 224 9.85 -3.49 -10.94
CA LEU A 224 8.84 -3.17 -9.93
C LEU A 224 9.47 -2.63 -8.64
N LYS A 225 10.64 -3.15 -8.22
CA LYS A 225 11.37 -2.67 -7.04
C LYS A 225 11.76 -1.19 -7.16
N PHE A 226 12.05 -0.71 -8.37
CA PHE A 226 12.40 0.69 -8.62
C PHE A 226 11.17 1.57 -8.77
N TYR A 227 10.16 1.12 -9.54
CA TYR A 227 8.95 1.90 -9.84
C TYR A 227 8.00 2.01 -8.66
N ALA A 228 7.87 0.98 -7.83
CA ALA A 228 7.02 1.03 -6.65
C ALA A 228 7.44 2.17 -5.70
N SER A 229 6.45 2.96 -5.27
CA SER A 229 6.62 3.99 -4.25
C SER A 229 6.58 3.42 -2.85
N VAL A 230 5.78 2.38 -2.65
CA VAL A 230 5.66 1.63 -1.40
C VAL A 230 5.90 0.15 -1.69
N ARG A 231 6.66 -0.53 -0.82
CA ARG A 231 6.85 -1.97 -0.87
C ARG A 231 6.62 -2.55 0.52
N LEU A 232 5.74 -3.52 0.59
CA LEU A 232 5.32 -4.19 1.81
C LEU A 232 5.75 -5.67 1.78
N ASP A 233 6.51 -6.08 2.79
CA ASP A 233 6.84 -7.49 3.07
C ASP A 233 5.86 -7.99 4.13
N ILE A 234 4.93 -8.87 3.75
CA ILE A 234 3.94 -9.47 4.66
C ILE A 234 4.31 -10.91 4.99
N ARG A 235 4.37 -11.23 6.28
CA ARG A 235 4.76 -12.55 6.77
C ARG A 235 3.87 -13.02 7.90
N ARG A 236 3.52 -14.30 7.89
CA ARG A 236 2.88 -14.95 9.02
C ARG A 236 3.89 -15.08 10.17
N VAL A 237 3.48 -14.63 11.34
CA VAL A 237 4.26 -14.73 12.59
C VAL A 237 3.87 -15.99 13.34
N SER A 238 2.56 -16.20 13.53
CA SER A 238 2.01 -17.36 14.22
C SER A 238 0.62 -17.71 13.71
N GLN A 239 0.19 -18.91 13.98
CA GLN A 239 -1.17 -19.36 13.74
C GLN A 239 -2.02 -19.12 14.98
N LEU A 240 -3.19 -18.54 14.81
CA LEU A 240 -4.18 -18.38 15.85
C LEU A 240 -5.06 -19.62 15.93
N LYS A 241 -5.27 -20.11 17.14
CA LYS A 241 -6.06 -21.32 17.39
C LYS A 241 -7.13 -21.04 18.43
N ASP A 242 -8.31 -21.63 18.23
CA ASP A 242 -9.33 -21.78 19.23
C ASP A 242 -9.44 -23.28 19.58
N GLY A 243 -8.91 -23.67 20.75
CA GLY A 243 -8.68 -25.06 21.07
C GLY A 243 -7.65 -25.70 20.11
N GLU A 244 -8.08 -26.73 19.35
CA GLU A 244 -7.25 -27.40 18.35
C GLU A 244 -7.41 -26.84 16.94
N GLU A 245 -8.47 -26.07 16.69
CA GLU A 245 -8.77 -25.53 15.37
C GLU A 245 -8.01 -24.23 15.07
N ALA A 246 -7.49 -24.14 13.84
CA ALA A 246 -6.86 -22.92 13.36
C ALA A 246 -7.94 -21.93 12.90
N VAL A 247 -8.03 -20.77 13.55
CA VAL A 247 -9.05 -19.74 13.26
C VAL A 247 -8.49 -18.54 12.51
N GLY A 248 -7.17 -18.41 12.43
CA GLY A 248 -6.53 -17.28 11.76
C GLY A 248 -5.00 -17.33 11.82
N ASN A 249 -4.39 -16.25 11.36
CA ASN A 249 -2.96 -16.04 11.43
C ASN A 249 -2.65 -14.65 11.97
N SER A 250 -1.68 -14.55 12.87
CA SER A 250 -1.04 -13.28 13.19
C SER A 250 0.00 -12.98 12.13
N VAL A 251 -0.06 -11.80 11.54
CA VAL A 251 0.83 -11.39 10.46
C VAL A 251 1.59 -10.12 10.82
N ARG A 252 2.79 -10.01 10.26
CA ARG A 252 3.63 -8.83 10.34
C ARG A 252 3.83 -8.27 8.94
N VAL A 253 3.54 -6.98 8.77
CA VAL A 253 3.81 -6.22 7.55
C VAL A 253 4.95 -5.25 7.82
N LYS A 254 6.03 -5.36 7.06
CA LYS A 254 7.16 -4.44 7.10
C LYS A 254 7.11 -3.51 5.89
N VAL A 255 7.16 -2.22 6.12
CA VAL A 255 7.29 -1.20 5.07
C VAL A 255 8.76 -1.13 4.65
N VAL A 256 9.14 -1.88 3.61
CA VAL A 256 10.55 -2.01 3.19
C VAL A 256 11.00 -0.81 2.36
N LYS A 257 10.08 -0.20 1.62
CA LYS A 257 10.30 1.01 0.84
C LYS A 257 9.11 1.92 0.97
N ASN A 258 9.36 3.21 1.14
CA ASN A 258 8.34 4.25 1.17
C ASN A 258 8.92 5.55 0.62
N LYS A 259 8.27 6.13 -0.40
CA LYS A 259 8.66 7.41 -1.00
C LYS A 259 7.82 8.59 -0.49
N VAL A 260 6.80 8.34 0.31
CA VAL A 260 5.87 9.37 0.83
C VAL A 260 6.04 9.63 2.32
N ALA A 261 6.75 8.74 3.04
CA ALA A 261 7.07 8.88 4.46
C ALA A 261 8.32 8.05 4.80
N PRO A 262 8.91 8.17 6.01
CA PRO A 262 10.05 7.34 6.44
C PRO A 262 9.71 5.83 6.40
N PRO A 263 10.56 5.00 5.76
CA PRO A 263 10.35 3.56 5.65
C PRO A 263 10.74 2.80 6.93
N PHE A 264 10.67 1.46 6.85
CA PHE A 264 11.12 0.46 7.83
C PHE A 264 10.24 0.31 9.06
N ARG A 265 9.09 0.98 9.12
CA ARG A 265 8.08 0.73 10.15
C ARG A 265 7.42 -0.63 9.93
N LYS A 266 6.82 -1.16 10.99
CA LYS A 266 6.14 -2.45 11.00
C LYS A 266 4.75 -2.29 11.58
N ALA A 267 3.81 -3.08 11.09
CA ALA A 267 2.51 -3.30 11.69
C ALA A 267 2.31 -4.79 11.93
N GLU A 268 1.65 -5.16 13.01
CA GLU A 268 1.26 -6.53 13.31
C GLU A 268 -0.24 -6.54 13.58
N PHE A 269 -0.93 -7.49 12.96
CA PHE A 269 -2.36 -7.67 13.13
C PHE A 269 -2.77 -9.10 12.83
N ASP A 270 -3.98 -9.45 13.26
CA ASP A 270 -4.55 -10.76 13.06
C ASP A 270 -5.42 -10.78 11.79
N ILE A 271 -5.26 -11.81 10.98
CA ILE A 271 -6.15 -12.14 9.86
C ILE A 271 -6.94 -13.38 10.25
N MET A 272 -8.25 -13.22 10.44
CA MET A 272 -9.18 -14.30 10.78
C MET A 272 -9.66 -14.99 9.50
N PHE A 273 -9.78 -16.30 9.53
CA PHE A 273 -10.25 -17.05 8.38
C PHE A 273 -11.74 -16.74 8.11
N GLY A 274 -12.03 -16.33 6.89
CA GLY A 274 -13.39 -15.96 6.48
C GLY A 274 -13.86 -14.56 6.89
N GLU A 275 -13.09 -13.81 7.72
CA GLU A 275 -13.45 -12.48 8.22
C GLU A 275 -12.42 -11.41 7.83
N GLY A 276 -11.18 -11.83 7.50
CA GLY A 276 -10.10 -10.92 7.15
C GLY A 276 -9.41 -10.26 8.33
N ILE A 277 -8.98 -9.02 8.18
CA ILE A 277 -8.23 -8.27 9.22
C ILE A 277 -9.14 -8.01 10.42
N SER A 278 -8.68 -8.44 11.61
CA SER A 278 -9.39 -8.26 12.87
C SER A 278 -9.23 -6.82 13.39
N ARG A 279 -10.08 -5.91 12.89
CA ARG A 279 -10.07 -4.49 13.28
C ARG A 279 -10.19 -4.30 14.80
N THR A 280 -11.12 -5.01 15.45
CA THR A 280 -11.30 -4.94 16.91
C THR A 280 -10.11 -5.52 17.67
N GLY A 281 -9.44 -6.53 17.11
CA GLY A 281 -8.19 -7.06 17.65
C GLY A 281 -7.07 -6.02 17.65
N GLU A 282 -6.90 -5.31 16.53
CA GLU A 282 -5.92 -4.22 16.43
C GLU A 282 -6.23 -3.09 17.42
N ILE A 283 -7.50 -2.67 17.56
CA ILE A 283 -7.90 -1.62 18.51
C ILE A 283 -7.47 -2.01 19.94
N VAL A 284 -7.70 -3.25 20.35
CA VAL A 284 -7.32 -3.72 21.69
C VAL A 284 -5.80 -3.72 21.84
N ASP A 285 -5.07 -4.28 20.88
CA ASP A 285 -3.62 -4.47 20.99
C ASP A 285 -2.87 -3.13 20.89
N LEU A 286 -3.22 -2.29 19.91
CA LEU A 286 -2.66 -0.96 19.76
C LEU A 286 -3.10 -0.03 20.89
N GLY A 287 -4.35 -0.13 21.35
CA GLY A 287 -4.86 0.63 22.48
C GLY A 287 -4.04 0.38 23.75
N VAL A 288 -3.68 -0.87 24.01
CA VAL A 288 -2.79 -1.21 25.13
C VAL A 288 -1.36 -0.75 24.87
N GLN A 289 -0.84 -0.95 23.67
CA GLN A 289 0.53 -0.56 23.30
C GLN A 289 0.77 0.95 23.46
N TYR A 290 -0.19 1.77 23.09
CA TYR A 290 -0.10 3.23 23.10
C TYR A 290 -0.74 3.85 24.36
N GLY A 291 -1.15 3.03 25.33
CA GLY A 291 -1.65 3.50 26.64
C GLY A 291 -3.06 4.10 26.60
N VAL A 292 -3.78 4.00 25.49
CA VAL A 292 -5.19 4.42 25.35
C VAL A 292 -6.09 3.48 26.15
N ILE A 293 -5.83 2.17 26.08
CA ILE A 293 -6.51 1.14 26.88
C ILE A 293 -5.55 0.70 27.98
N LYS A 294 -5.99 0.78 29.23
CA LYS A 294 -5.24 0.30 30.39
C LYS A 294 -5.50 -1.19 30.57
N LYS A 295 -4.41 -1.98 30.63
CA LYS A 295 -4.47 -3.42 30.97
C LYS A 295 -3.95 -3.65 32.38
N SER A 296 -4.78 -4.20 33.26
CA SER A 296 -4.41 -4.59 34.61
C SER A 296 -4.71 -6.07 34.81
N GLY A 297 -3.67 -6.90 34.78
CA GLY A 297 -3.82 -8.36 34.77
C GLY A 297 -4.61 -8.83 33.57
N SER A 298 -5.77 -9.45 33.78
CA SER A 298 -6.69 -9.88 32.74
C SER A 298 -7.77 -8.85 32.36
N PHE A 299 -7.83 -7.70 33.08
CA PHE A 299 -8.87 -6.69 32.88
C PHE A 299 -8.39 -5.57 31.95
N PHE A 300 -9.29 -5.15 31.05
CA PHE A 300 -9.11 -4.00 30.16
C PHE A 300 -10.04 -2.88 30.61
N SER A 301 -9.54 -1.65 30.61
CA SER A 301 -10.31 -0.46 30.98
C SER A 301 -9.97 0.73 30.08
N TYR A 302 -10.95 1.60 29.89
CA TYR A 302 -10.85 2.83 29.12
C TYR A 302 -11.56 3.95 29.89
N ASN A 303 -10.89 5.11 30.05
CA ASN A 303 -11.41 6.24 30.84
C ASN A 303 -11.93 5.81 32.23
N ASP A 304 -11.14 4.97 32.93
CA ASP A 304 -11.46 4.39 34.26
C ASP A 304 -12.73 3.48 34.29
N THR A 305 -13.36 3.26 33.14
CA THR A 305 -14.47 2.32 32.98
C THR A 305 -13.93 0.95 32.58
N LYS A 306 -14.35 -0.11 33.28
CA LYS A 306 -14.02 -1.50 32.88
C LYS A 306 -14.71 -1.84 31.58
N LEU A 307 -13.92 -2.27 30.58
CA LEU A 307 -14.44 -2.81 29.33
C LEU A 307 -14.82 -4.29 29.53
N ALA A 308 -13.84 -5.17 29.68
CA ALA A 308 -14.07 -6.60 29.89
C ALA A 308 -12.87 -7.29 30.54
N GLN A 309 -13.04 -8.57 30.87
CA GLN A 309 -12.00 -9.48 31.29
C GLN A 309 -11.60 -10.39 30.11
N GLY A 310 -10.32 -10.30 29.70
CA GLY A 310 -9.77 -11.06 28.58
C GLY A 310 -9.88 -10.30 27.24
N ARG A 311 -8.91 -10.58 26.35
CA ARG A 311 -8.79 -9.93 25.02
C ARG A 311 -10.05 -10.18 24.16
N ASP A 312 -10.53 -11.42 24.11
CA ASP A 312 -11.65 -11.78 23.21
C ASP A 312 -12.97 -11.17 23.64
N ARG A 313 -13.24 -11.08 24.95
CA ARG A 313 -14.43 -10.38 25.46
C ARG A 313 -14.34 -8.87 25.21
N THR A 314 -13.14 -8.30 25.28
CA THR A 314 -12.94 -6.88 24.96
C THR A 314 -13.16 -6.63 23.48
N LYS A 315 -12.69 -7.52 22.60
CA LYS A 315 -12.97 -7.48 21.15
C LYS A 315 -14.46 -7.51 20.86
N ALA A 316 -15.18 -8.44 21.48
CA ALA A 316 -16.63 -8.58 21.32
C ALA A 316 -17.37 -7.30 21.76
N LEU A 317 -17.01 -6.76 22.94
CA LEU A 317 -17.61 -5.52 23.44
C LEU A 317 -17.38 -4.34 22.49
N ILE A 318 -16.18 -4.22 21.92
CA ILE A 318 -15.87 -3.15 20.96
C ILE A 318 -16.62 -3.38 19.64
N ALA A 319 -16.76 -4.63 19.19
CA ALA A 319 -17.55 -4.99 18.00
C ALA A 319 -19.03 -4.61 18.13
N ASP A 320 -19.61 -4.80 19.33
CA ASP A 320 -20.99 -4.45 19.64
C ASP A 320 -21.21 -2.93 19.82
N ASN A 321 -20.14 -2.13 19.89
CA ASN A 321 -20.20 -0.68 20.11
C ASN A 321 -19.37 0.10 19.06
N PRO A 322 -19.92 0.35 17.87
CA PRO A 322 -19.22 1.04 16.78
C PRO A 322 -18.70 2.43 17.16
N GLU A 323 -19.46 3.21 17.93
CA GLU A 323 -19.06 4.55 18.41
C GLU A 323 -17.80 4.48 19.28
N LEU A 324 -17.73 3.48 20.18
CA LEU A 324 -16.54 3.24 21.00
C LEU A 324 -15.34 2.81 20.14
N ALA A 325 -15.57 1.98 19.11
CA ALA A 325 -14.52 1.55 18.19
C ALA A 325 -13.91 2.75 17.47
N GLU A 326 -14.73 3.64 16.93
CA GLU A 326 -14.28 4.87 16.23
C GLU A 326 -13.53 5.83 17.17
N GLU A 327 -14.04 6.03 18.39
CA GLU A 327 -13.38 6.88 19.40
C GLU A 327 -12.00 6.32 19.76
N LEU A 328 -11.89 5.01 20.00
CA LEU A 328 -10.62 4.36 20.31
C LEU A 328 -9.63 4.45 19.16
N GLU A 329 -10.08 4.23 17.92
CA GLU A 329 -9.21 4.36 16.73
C GLU A 329 -8.67 5.78 16.56
N MET A 330 -9.49 6.80 16.72
CA MET A 330 -9.03 8.18 16.64
C MET A 330 -7.95 8.46 17.69
N LYS A 331 -8.17 8.06 18.95
CA LYS A 331 -7.19 8.25 20.03
C LYS A 331 -5.91 7.46 19.83
N ILE A 332 -6.02 6.23 19.32
CA ILE A 332 -4.85 5.43 18.96
C ILE A 332 -4.06 6.12 17.85
N ALA A 333 -4.74 6.60 16.80
CA ALA A 333 -4.09 7.29 15.70
C ALA A 333 -3.37 8.58 16.15
N GLU A 334 -3.98 9.36 17.07
CA GLU A 334 -3.36 10.54 17.67
C GLU A 334 -2.12 10.16 18.51
N ALA A 335 -2.23 9.14 19.37
CA ALA A 335 -1.11 8.66 20.19
C ALA A 335 0.05 8.13 19.35
N MET A 336 -0.27 7.47 18.22
CA MET A 336 0.75 7.00 17.27
C MET A 336 1.47 8.16 16.57
N LYS A 337 0.79 9.28 16.27
CA LYS A 337 1.41 10.48 15.69
C LYS A 337 2.33 11.18 16.70
N GLY A 338 1.90 11.35 17.95
CA GLY A 338 2.70 11.99 18.99
C GLY A 338 4.02 11.27 19.27
N ASN A 339 4.02 9.94 19.35
CA ASN A 339 5.25 9.15 19.50
C ASN A 339 6.22 9.23 18.31
N VAL A 340 5.72 9.58 17.13
CA VAL A 340 6.56 9.76 15.92
C VAL A 340 7.32 11.08 15.99
N GLU A 341 6.69 12.13 16.50
CA GLU A 341 7.31 13.45 16.65
C GLU A 341 8.38 13.47 17.73
N GLU A 342 8.18 12.74 18.83
CA GLU A 342 9.20 12.59 19.90
C GLU A 342 10.44 11.83 19.40
N CYS A 343 10.28 10.72 18.65
CA CYS A 343 11.43 9.99 18.06
C CYS A 343 12.13 10.73 16.92
N ALA A 344 11.53 11.76 16.33
CA ALA A 344 12.16 12.57 15.30
C ALA A 344 12.89 13.80 15.86
N ALA A 345 12.65 14.12 17.14
CA ALA A 345 13.26 15.24 17.86
C ALA A 345 14.50 14.85 18.67
N GLU A 346 14.76 13.53 18.86
CA GLU A 346 15.99 12.95 19.39
C GLU A 346 16.97 12.59 18.26
#